data_5fde6a34fe28db28636a5d1e580920a3
#
_entry.id   5fde6a34fe28db28636a5d1e580920a3
#
_cell.length_a   1.000
_cell.length_b   1.000
_cell.length_c   1.000
_cell.angle_alpha   90.00
_cell.angle_beta   90.00
_cell.angle_gamma   90.00
#
_symmetry.space_group_name_H-M   'P 1'
#
loop_
_entity.id
_entity.type
_entity.pdbx_description
1 polymer ?
#
loop_
_entity_poly.entity_id
_entity_poly.type
_entity_poly.pdbx_seq_one_letter_code
_entity_poly.pdbx_strand_id
1 'polypeptide(L)'
;MIKMEENVVKRLRNRLTDAKTLGFKVRLEPLEDQTATWCEIAGIPTLFVDLSQPAAEQLQQVNDALDSFRQEKRRQSIAMRTGNQVATAR
;
A
#
# COMPACT_ATOMS: atom_id res chain seq x y z
N MET A 1 9.80 -12.03 -27.66
CA MET A 1 9.38 -10.73 -27.17
C MET A 1 8.51 -10.91 -25.93
N ILE A 2 8.81 -10.17 -24.88
CA ILE A 2 8.07 -10.28 -23.65
C ILE A 2 6.76 -9.52 -23.79
N LYS A 3 5.67 -10.17 -23.44
CA LYS A 3 4.37 -9.52 -23.47
C LYS A 3 4.26 -8.59 -22.28
N MET A 4 3.74 -7.40 -22.52
CA MET A 4 3.59 -6.43 -21.46
C MET A 4 2.69 -6.93 -20.34
N GLU A 5 1.67 -7.70 -20.68
CA GLU A 5 0.76 -8.24 -19.69
C GLU A 5 1.45 -9.18 -18.72
N GLU A 6 2.31 -10.07 -19.25
CA GLU A 6 3.04 -10.99 -18.39
C GLU A 6 3.96 -10.23 -17.45
N ASN A 7 4.60 -9.19 -17.98
CA ASN A 7 5.50 -8.38 -17.20
C ASN A 7 4.76 -7.67 -16.08
N VAL A 8 3.58 -7.12 -16.38
CA VAL A 8 2.77 -6.42 -15.41
C VAL A 8 2.28 -7.37 -14.32
N VAL A 9 1.80 -8.55 -14.70
CA VAL A 9 1.32 -9.52 -13.73
C VAL A 9 2.46 -9.96 -12.80
N LYS A 10 3.63 -10.18 -13.35
CA LYS A 10 4.78 -10.56 -12.54
C LYS A 10 5.16 -9.45 -11.56
N ARG A 11 5.16 -8.22 -12.03
CA ARG A 11 5.45 -7.08 -11.15
C ARG A 11 4.40 -6.95 -10.05
N LEU A 12 3.15 -7.14 -10.41
CA LEU A 12 2.07 -7.08 -9.43
C LEU A 12 2.26 -8.13 -8.35
N ARG A 13 2.57 -9.35 -8.74
CA ARG A 13 2.85 -10.41 -7.78
C ARG A 13 3.98 -10.05 -6.85
N ASN A 14 5.05 -9.52 -7.43
CA ASN A 14 6.22 -9.16 -6.64
C ASN A 14 5.87 -8.05 -5.65
N ARG A 15 5.09 -7.07 -6.08
CA ARG A 15 4.72 -5.98 -5.19
C ARG A 15 3.78 -6.46 -4.08
N LEU A 16 2.90 -7.40 -4.38
CA LEU A 16 2.04 -7.98 -3.35
C LEU A 16 2.86 -8.77 -2.33
N THR A 17 3.90 -9.46 -2.79
CA THR A 17 4.82 -10.13 -1.88
C THR A 17 5.54 -9.11 -1.01
N ASP A 18 5.99 -8.02 -1.60
CA ASP A 18 6.64 -6.95 -0.84
C ASP A 18 5.71 -6.40 0.22
N ALA A 19 4.45 -6.19 -0.12
CA ALA A 19 3.47 -5.69 0.83
C ALA A 19 3.33 -6.64 2.02
N LYS A 20 3.24 -7.93 1.74
CA LYS A 20 3.13 -8.91 2.82
C LYS A 20 4.37 -8.92 3.70
N THR A 21 5.53 -8.76 3.08
CA THR A 21 6.79 -8.68 3.82
C THR A 21 6.82 -7.47 4.74
N LEU A 22 6.18 -6.39 4.33
CA LEU A 22 6.08 -5.18 5.15
C LEU A 22 5.05 -5.29 6.26
N GLY A 23 4.31 -6.39 6.30
CA GLY A 23 3.32 -6.61 7.34
C GLY A 23 1.89 -6.35 6.91
N PHE A 24 1.67 -6.08 5.62
CA PHE A 24 0.31 -5.84 5.13
C PHE A 24 -0.50 -7.12 5.08
N LYS A 25 -1.75 -7.00 5.46
CA LYS A 25 -2.75 -7.96 5.10
C LYS A 25 -3.32 -7.54 3.74
N VAL A 26 -3.34 -8.45 2.79
CA VAL A 26 -3.78 -8.13 1.44
C VAL A 26 -5.16 -8.72 1.21
N ARG A 27 -6.08 -7.87 0.76
CA ARG A 27 -7.44 -8.29 0.42
C ARG A 27 -7.68 -8.01 -1.05
N LEU A 28 -7.96 -9.06 -1.79
CA LEU A 28 -8.23 -8.98 -3.21
C LEU A 28 -9.73 -9.17 -3.41
N GLU A 29 -10.41 -8.10 -3.75
CA GLU A 29 -11.86 -8.17 -3.94
C GLU A 29 -12.28 -7.08 -4.89
N PRO A 30 -13.42 -7.23 -5.55
CA PRO A 30 -13.92 -6.14 -6.39
C PRO A 30 -14.37 -4.97 -5.51
N LEU A 31 -13.82 -3.81 -5.79
CA LEU A 31 -14.12 -2.59 -5.04
C LEU A 31 -14.91 -1.66 -5.94
N GLU A 32 -16.22 -1.68 -5.81
CA GLU A 32 -17.06 -1.03 -6.82
C GLU A 32 -16.84 0.47 -6.92
N ASP A 33 -16.91 1.18 -5.82
CA ASP A 33 -16.83 2.63 -5.85
C ASP A 33 -15.70 3.20 -5.01
N GLN A 34 -14.81 2.35 -4.56
CA GLN A 34 -13.76 2.80 -3.67
C GLN A 34 -12.43 2.79 -4.35
N THR A 35 -11.71 3.88 -4.17
CA THR A 35 -10.33 3.94 -4.60
C THR A 35 -9.53 3.01 -3.71
N ALA A 36 -8.93 2.01 -4.31
CA ALA A 36 -8.13 1.06 -3.57
C ALA A 36 -6.96 1.77 -2.93
N THR A 37 -6.84 1.63 -1.66
CA THR A 37 -5.68 2.12 -0.96
C THR A 37 -5.46 1.21 0.22
N TRP A 38 -4.76 1.72 1.21
CA TRP A 38 -4.52 0.94 2.42
C TRP A 38 -5.13 1.66 3.61
N CYS A 39 -5.46 0.89 4.64
CA CYS A 39 -5.87 1.46 5.90
C CYS A 39 -5.47 0.52 7.03
N GLU A 40 -5.44 1.05 8.24
CA GLU A 40 -5.16 0.22 9.41
C GLU A 40 -6.47 -0.29 9.98
N ILE A 41 -6.55 -1.61 10.14
CA ILE A 41 -7.69 -2.26 10.76
C ILE A 41 -7.17 -3.01 11.97
N ALA A 42 -7.58 -2.60 13.14
CA ALA A 42 -7.13 -3.20 14.40
C ALA A 42 -5.60 -3.18 14.53
N GLY A 43 -4.98 -2.09 14.08
CA GLY A 43 -3.54 -1.93 14.16
C GLY A 43 -2.75 -2.63 13.07
N ILE A 44 -3.43 -3.30 12.14
CA ILE A 44 -2.76 -4.03 11.07
C ILE A 44 -2.98 -3.30 9.75
N PRO A 45 -1.91 -2.93 9.05
CA PRO A 45 -2.08 -2.29 7.75
C PRO A 45 -2.70 -3.29 6.77
N THR A 46 -3.74 -2.87 6.11
CA THR A 46 -4.49 -3.70 5.18
C THR A 46 -4.51 -3.04 3.83
N LEU A 47 -4.12 -3.80 2.81
CA LEU A 47 -4.09 -3.32 1.44
C LEU A 47 -5.28 -3.91 0.69
N PHE A 48 -6.06 -3.04 0.07
CA PHE A 48 -7.19 -3.46 -0.74
C PHE A 48 -6.83 -3.33 -2.22
N VAL A 49 -6.99 -4.40 -2.96
CA VAL A 49 -6.70 -4.42 -4.39
C VAL A 49 -7.98 -4.75 -5.14
N ASP A 50 -8.31 -3.92 -6.11
CA ASP A 50 -9.56 -4.03 -6.86
C ASP A 50 -9.40 -5.04 -7.98
N LEU A 51 -10.00 -6.22 -7.80
CA LEU A 51 -9.92 -7.29 -8.79
C LEU A 51 -10.68 -6.99 -10.08
N SER A 52 -11.56 -5.99 -10.05
CA SER A 52 -12.30 -5.62 -11.25
C SER A 52 -11.47 -4.79 -12.21
N GLN A 53 -10.29 -4.34 -11.79
CA GLN A 53 -9.42 -3.52 -12.61
C GLN A 53 -8.39 -4.39 -13.33
N PRO A 54 -7.89 -3.92 -14.50
CA PRO A 54 -6.80 -4.62 -15.16
C PRO A 54 -5.56 -4.70 -14.29
N ALA A 55 -4.69 -5.64 -14.60
CA ALA A 55 -3.48 -5.86 -13.81
C ALA A 55 -2.62 -4.60 -13.71
N ALA A 56 -2.56 -3.82 -14.78
CA ALA A 56 -1.78 -2.58 -14.76
C ALA A 56 -2.33 -1.58 -13.74
N GLU A 57 -3.65 -1.48 -13.66
CA GLU A 57 -4.28 -0.60 -12.68
C GLU A 57 -4.09 -1.14 -11.26
N GLN A 58 -4.19 -2.44 -11.09
CA GLN A 58 -3.93 -3.04 -9.78
C GLN A 58 -2.51 -2.76 -9.34
N LEU A 59 -1.55 -2.88 -10.24
CA LEU A 59 -0.16 -2.59 -9.93
C LEU A 59 0.02 -1.13 -9.51
N GLN A 60 -0.62 -0.22 -10.23
CA GLN A 60 -0.58 1.20 -9.89
C GLN A 60 -1.14 1.43 -8.49
N GLN A 61 -2.26 0.81 -8.18
CA GLN A 61 -2.88 0.95 -6.87
C GLN A 61 -1.96 0.44 -5.76
N VAL A 62 -1.35 -0.71 -5.99
CA VAL A 62 -0.43 -1.28 -5.00
C VAL A 62 0.77 -0.37 -4.79
N ASN A 63 1.35 0.12 -5.88
CA ASN A 63 2.50 1.02 -5.77
C ASN A 63 2.14 2.29 -5.01
N ASP A 64 0.99 2.88 -5.33
CA ASP A 64 0.54 4.09 -4.66
C ASP A 64 0.32 3.85 -3.17
N ALA A 65 -0.28 2.70 -2.85
CA ALA A 65 -0.53 2.36 -1.44
C ALA A 65 0.77 2.15 -0.68
N LEU A 66 1.74 1.48 -1.28
CA LEU A 66 3.02 1.25 -0.61
C LEU A 66 3.80 2.55 -0.44
N ASP A 67 3.74 3.42 -1.43
CA ASP A 67 4.38 4.73 -1.31
C ASP A 67 3.74 5.56 -0.21
N SER A 68 2.41 5.55 -0.15
CA SER A 68 1.67 6.25 0.89
C SER A 68 2.02 5.71 2.27
N PHE A 69 2.12 4.40 2.40
CA PHE A 69 2.48 3.76 3.65
C PHE A 69 3.88 4.18 4.09
N ARG A 70 4.84 4.18 3.16
CA ARG A 70 6.21 4.60 3.47
C ARG A 70 6.26 6.04 3.93
N GLN A 71 5.52 6.91 3.25
CA GLN A 71 5.46 8.31 3.63
C GLN A 71 4.87 8.48 5.01
N GLU A 72 3.82 7.72 5.30
CA GLU A 72 3.19 7.79 6.61
C GLU A 72 4.14 7.31 7.70
N LYS A 73 4.84 6.21 7.46
CA LYS A 73 5.81 5.71 8.43
C LYS A 73 6.96 6.67 8.63
N ARG A 74 7.44 7.29 7.58
CA ARG A 74 8.48 8.30 7.68
C ARG A 74 8.00 9.50 8.48
N ARG A 75 6.78 9.94 8.20
CA ARG A 75 6.20 11.06 8.90
C ARG A 75 6.03 10.76 10.39
N GLN A 76 5.57 9.56 10.72
CA GLN A 76 5.45 9.13 12.10
C GLN A 76 6.80 9.08 12.79
N SER A 77 7.82 8.57 12.10
CA SER A 77 9.16 8.49 12.65
C SER A 77 9.70 9.88 12.94
N ILE A 78 9.53 10.82 12.02
CA ILE A 78 9.94 12.20 12.23
C ILE A 78 9.14 12.84 13.37
N ALA A 79 7.84 12.61 13.38
CA ALA A 79 6.98 13.15 14.42
C ALA A 79 7.36 12.61 15.79
N MET A 80 7.77 11.35 15.87
CA MET A 80 8.19 10.79 17.14
C MET A 80 9.49 11.38 17.62
N ARG A 81 10.42 11.69 16.70
CA ARG A 81 11.67 12.34 17.09
C ARG A 81 11.45 13.75 17.60
N THR A 82 10.63 14.48 16.87
CA THR A 82 10.31 15.86 17.23
C THR A 82 9.04 15.96 18.04
N GLY A 83 8.26 14.86 18.06
CA GLY A 83 6.99 14.83 18.72
C GLY A 83 7.08 15.08 20.21
N ASN A 84 8.16 14.62 20.82
CA ASN A 84 8.37 14.89 22.21
C ASN A 84 8.51 16.40 22.46
N GLN A 85 9.21 17.07 21.58
CA GLN A 85 9.33 18.52 21.67
C GLN A 85 8.02 19.20 21.38
N VAL A 86 7.33 18.74 20.36
CA VAL A 86 6.04 19.31 20.00
C VAL A 86 5.03 19.04 21.12
N ALA A 87 5.01 17.82 21.62
CA ALA A 87 4.09 17.46 22.68
C ALA A 87 4.37 18.23 23.95
N THR A 88 5.64 18.49 24.26
CA THR A 88 5.98 19.24 25.44
C THR A 88 5.76 20.73 25.25
N ALA A 89 5.74 21.18 24.02
CA ALA A 89 5.50 22.58 23.72
C ALA A 89 4.04 22.98 23.89
N ARG A 90 3.17 22.02 24.05
CA ARG A 90 1.76 22.33 24.21
C ARG A 90 1.39 22.44 25.67
#